data_e60fa3b1229095e9d82e519dda88eb4e
#
_entry.id   e60fa3b1229095e9d82e519dda88eb4e
#
_cell.length_a   1.000
_cell.length_b   1.000
_cell.length_c   1.000
_cell.angle_alpha   90.00
_cell.angle_beta   90.00
_cell.angle_gamma   90.00
#
_symmetry.space_group_name_H-M   'P 1'
#
loop_
_entity.id
_entity.type
_entity.pdbx_description
1 polymer ?
#
loop_
_entity_poly.entity_id
_entity_poly.type
_entity_poly.pdbx_seq_one_letter_code
_entity_poly.pdbx_strand_id
1 'polypeptide(L)'
;MAKPKIGLGDIKNAIDFGKEVLPYAEPAVKKYGPIVAEQISQKAGQAGDAVKSAQSAVFEKAQQLKDNKAQKKELEAARSKAIASSISSVSAEEFFKNFEANISDVNDLKTGYMAISGCYVILTMKSNREKDLSEYKDVYVGCSDTVGFDVYSQLCGFGNVDVYADFKFKQPMKILLYPCDSDQLESRYASLVQDFQSVSSYNKWEAMKSEQYSAQ
;
A
#
# COMPACT_ATOMS: atom_id res chain seq x y z
N MET A 1 -52.79 13.85 -17.53
CA MET A 1 -51.32 14.04 -17.57
C MET A 1 -50.67 12.79 -17.03
N ALA A 2 -49.94 12.06 -17.86
CA ALA A 2 -49.25 10.82 -17.44
C ALA A 2 -48.05 11.14 -16.60
N LYS A 3 -47.90 10.47 -15.43
CA LYS A 3 -46.75 10.61 -14.55
C LYS A 3 -45.51 9.97 -15.22
N PRO A 4 -44.37 10.62 -15.25
CA PRO A 4 -43.13 10.02 -15.79
C PRO A 4 -42.76 8.81 -14.92
N LYS A 5 -42.59 7.64 -15.59
CA LYS A 5 -42.04 6.44 -14.98
C LYS A 5 -40.51 6.58 -14.98
N ILE A 6 -39.90 6.73 -13.82
CA ILE A 6 -38.45 6.67 -13.67
C ILE A 6 -38.05 5.19 -13.86
N GLY A 7 -37.33 4.92 -14.93
CA GLY A 7 -36.84 3.57 -15.24
C GLY A 7 -35.57 3.22 -14.48
N LEU A 8 -35.29 1.92 -14.33
CA LEU A 8 -34.03 1.42 -13.72
C LEU A 8 -32.76 1.97 -14.41
N GLY A 9 -32.87 2.31 -15.74
CA GLY A 9 -31.82 2.97 -16.51
C GLY A 9 -31.49 4.37 -16.02
N ASP A 10 -32.49 5.15 -15.58
CA ASP A 10 -32.30 6.53 -15.08
C ASP A 10 -31.58 6.55 -13.74
N ILE A 11 -31.83 5.52 -12.90
CA ILE A 11 -31.13 5.34 -11.61
C ILE A 11 -29.68 4.94 -11.83
N LYS A 12 -29.41 4.05 -12.80
CA LYS A 12 -28.05 3.63 -13.14
C LYS A 12 -27.21 4.79 -13.68
N ASN A 13 -27.78 5.60 -14.57
CA ASN A 13 -27.12 6.79 -15.12
C ASN A 13 -26.84 7.84 -14.03
N ALA A 14 -27.74 8.00 -13.05
CA ALA A 14 -27.51 8.90 -11.90
C ALA A 14 -26.39 8.40 -10.97
N ILE A 15 -26.24 7.07 -10.82
CA ILE A 15 -25.16 6.46 -10.04
C ILE A 15 -23.81 6.59 -10.76
N ASP A 16 -23.77 6.40 -12.07
CA ASP A 16 -22.53 6.50 -12.86
C ASP A 16 -22.10 7.97 -13.01
N PHE A 17 -23.03 8.90 -13.18
CA PHE A 17 -22.77 10.34 -13.10
C PHE A 17 -22.22 10.76 -11.73
N GLY A 18 -22.72 10.16 -10.65
CA GLY A 18 -22.19 10.38 -9.29
C GLY A 18 -20.73 9.97 -9.13
N LYS A 19 -20.25 8.94 -9.85
CA LYS A 19 -18.86 8.48 -9.78
C LYS A 19 -17.87 9.43 -10.48
N GLU A 20 -18.28 10.08 -11.56
CA GLU A 20 -17.46 11.03 -12.30
C GLU A 20 -17.36 12.40 -11.64
N VAL A 21 -18.38 12.81 -10.87
CA VAL A 21 -18.50 14.15 -10.29
C VAL A 21 -18.02 14.21 -8.84
N LEU A 22 -17.78 13.07 -8.18
CA LEU A 22 -17.38 12.98 -6.77
C LEU A 22 -16.14 13.79 -6.38
N PRO A 23 -15.11 13.98 -7.22
CA PRO A 23 -13.95 14.80 -6.86
C PRO A 23 -14.27 16.30 -6.73
N TYR A 24 -15.37 16.77 -7.34
CA TYR A 24 -15.75 18.19 -7.37
C TYR A 24 -16.96 18.51 -6.47
N ALA A 25 -17.57 17.52 -5.85
CA ALA A 25 -18.89 17.64 -5.21
C ALA A 25 -18.85 17.84 -3.70
N GLU A 26 -17.71 17.84 -3.02
CA GLU A 26 -17.64 18.01 -1.56
C GLU A 26 -18.32 19.31 -1.06
N PRO A 27 -18.20 20.48 -1.73
CA PRO A 27 -18.93 21.67 -1.36
C PRO A 27 -20.43 21.63 -1.72
N ALA A 28 -20.77 20.96 -2.83
CA ALA A 28 -22.15 20.88 -3.31
C ALA A 28 -22.98 19.91 -2.46
N VAL A 29 -22.42 18.80 -2.02
CA VAL A 29 -23.10 17.83 -1.15
C VAL A 29 -23.39 18.42 0.22
N LYS A 30 -22.51 19.25 0.79
CA LYS A 30 -22.76 19.98 2.03
C LYS A 30 -23.89 21.02 1.89
N LYS A 31 -23.98 21.68 0.73
CA LYS A 31 -24.91 22.77 0.50
C LYS A 31 -26.29 22.31 0.04
N TYR A 32 -26.35 21.28 -0.79
CA TYR A 32 -27.60 20.84 -1.43
C TYR A 32 -28.10 19.46 -0.95
N GLY A 33 -27.29 18.71 -0.21
CA GLY A 33 -27.69 17.42 0.36
C GLY A 33 -28.97 17.47 1.20
N PRO A 34 -29.14 18.45 2.09
CA PRO A 34 -30.37 18.61 2.87
C PRO A 34 -31.59 18.98 2.01
N ILE A 35 -31.42 19.84 1.00
CA ILE A 35 -32.48 20.29 0.11
C ILE A 35 -32.99 19.15 -0.80
N VAL A 36 -32.06 18.34 -1.32
CA VAL A 36 -32.42 17.17 -2.13
C VAL A 36 -33.11 16.10 -1.27
N ALA A 37 -32.64 15.87 -0.05
CA ALA A 37 -33.28 14.95 0.89
C ALA A 37 -34.71 15.39 1.25
N GLU A 38 -34.96 16.71 1.45
CA GLU A 38 -36.27 17.26 1.75
C GLU A 38 -37.23 17.18 0.55
N GLN A 39 -36.78 17.48 -0.67
CA GLN A 39 -37.56 17.33 -1.88
C GLN A 39 -37.93 15.88 -2.21
N ILE A 40 -37.00 14.93 -1.96
CA ILE A 40 -37.26 13.49 -2.10
C ILE A 40 -38.28 13.03 -1.05
N SER A 41 -38.20 13.54 0.19
CA SER A 41 -39.13 13.20 1.28
C SER A 41 -40.54 13.68 0.98
N GLN A 42 -40.73 14.88 0.43
CA GLN A 42 -42.04 15.43 0.07
C GLN A 42 -42.73 14.72 -1.11
N LYS A 43 -41.95 14.12 -2.03
CA LYS A 43 -42.47 13.33 -3.16
C LYS A 43 -42.68 11.84 -2.84
N ALA A 44 -42.20 11.37 -1.71
CA ALA A 44 -42.11 9.93 -1.38
C ALA A 44 -43.35 9.39 -0.64
N GLY A 45 -44.41 10.17 -0.45
CA GLY A 45 -45.65 9.74 0.25
C GLY A 45 -46.36 8.52 -0.38
N GLN A 46 -45.87 7.94 -1.49
CA GLN A 46 -46.46 6.76 -2.14
C GLN A 46 -45.47 5.69 -2.58
N ALA A 47 -44.19 5.82 -2.27
CA ALA A 47 -43.14 4.84 -2.61
C ALA A 47 -42.21 4.54 -1.44
N GLY A 48 -42.71 4.44 -0.24
CA GLY A 48 -42.01 4.52 1.04
C GLY A 48 -40.85 3.50 1.21
N ASP A 49 -40.99 2.28 0.74
CA ASP A 49 -39.99 1.23 1.04
C ASP A 49 -38.82 1.21 0.07
N ALA A 50 -39.05 1.50 -1.20
CA ALA A 50 -37.95 1.55 -2.20
C ALA A 50 -37.06 2.78 -2.02
N VAL A 51 -37.61 3.90 -1.56
CA VAL A 51 -36.85 5.14 -1.29
C VAL A 51 -36.04 5.01 0.00
N LYS A 52 -36.58 4.40 1.04
CA LYS A 52 -35.81 4.09 2.27
C LYS A 52 -34.64 3.16 2.00
N SER A 53 -34.85 2.12 1.20
CA SER A 53 -33.78 1.19 0.77
C SER A 53 -32.68 1.90 -0.03
N ALA A 54 -33.03 2.77 -0.95
CA ALA A 54 -32.07 3.56 -1.72
C ALA A 54 -31.31 4.58 -0.86
N GLN A 55 -31.99 5.25 0.09
CA GLN A 55 -31.36 6.17 1.03
C GLN A 55 -30.39 5.45 1.98
N SER A 56 -30.75 4.26 2.49
CA SER A 56 -29.88 3.42 3.30
C SER A 56 -28.64 3.01 2.53
N ALA A 57 -28.79 2.52 1.30
CA ALA A 57 -27.66 2.12 0.45
C ALA A 57 -26.71 3.28 0.11
N VAL A 58 -27.25 4.48 -0.12
CA VAL A 58 -26.42 5.69 -0.36
C VAL A 58 -25.69 6.12 0.90
N PHE A 59 -26.36 6.05 2.06
CA PHE A 59 -25.74 6.38 3.34
C PHE A 59 -24.62 5.40 3.72
N GLU A 60 -24.88 4.09 3.58
CA GLU A 60 -23.87 3.04 3.82
C GLU A 60 -22.66 3.22 2.91
N LYS A 61 -22.88 3.51 1.63
CA LYS A 61 -21.80 3.74 0.68
C LYS A 61 -21.00 5.01 0.97
N ALA A 62 -21.67 6.07 1.42
CA ALA A 62 -21.01 7.29 1.87
C ALA A 62 -20.18 7.07 3.14
N GLN A 63 -20.66 6.23 4.06
CA GLN A 63 -19.94 5.83 5.26
C GLN A 63 -18.71 5.00 4.89
N GLN A 64 -18.85 3.97 4.04
CA GLN A 64 -17.74 3.17 3.55
C GLN A 64 -16.67 4.02 2.86
N LEU A 65 -17.04 5.02 2.07
CA LEU A 65 -16.10 5.93 1.43
C LEU A 65 -15.33 6.78 2.43
N LYS A 66 -15.99 7.23 3.52
CA LYS A 66 -15.32 7.98 4.60
C LYS A 66 -14.35 7.07 5.37
N ASP A 67 -14.77 5.85 5.68
CA ASP A 67 -13.96 4.88 6.39
C ASP A 67 -12.73 4.47 5.56
N ASN A 68 -12.91 4.22 4.27
CA ASN A 68 -11.80 3.94 3.34
C ASN A 68 -10.82 5.12 3.22
N LYS A 69 -11.32 6.36 3.20
CA LYS A 69 -10.47 7.56 3.15
C LYS A 69 -9.69 7.75 4.46
N ALA A 70 -10.32 7.48 5.60
CA ALA A 70 -9.67 7.53 6.90
C ALA A 70 -8.56 6.47 7.03
N GLN A 71 -8.87 5.22 6.67
CA GLN A 71 -7.90 4.13 6.64
C GLN A 71 -6.71 4.43 5.71
N LYS A 72 -6.97 4.94 4.52
CA LYS A 72 -5.91 5.32 3.58
C LYS A 72 -4.99 6.39 4.17
N LYS A 73 -5.54 7.41 4.81
CA LYS A 73 -4.76 8.48 5.46
C LYS A 73 -3.92 7.94 6.63
N GLU A 74 -4.49 7.05 7.43
CA GLU A 74 -3.79 6.41 8.54
C GLU A 74 -2.62 5.56 8.04
N LEU A 75 -2.84 4.78 6.98
CA LEU A 75 -1.81 3.98 6.35
C LEU A 75 -0.68 4.85 5.74
N GLU A 76 -1.03 5.95 5.06
CA GLU A 76 -0.04 6.90 4.53
C GLU A 76 0.78 7.52 5.67
N ALA A 77 0.17 7.83 6.81
CA ALA A 77 0.86 8.34 7.99
C ALA A 77 1.79 7.29 8.62
N ALA A 78 1.34 6.04 8.75
CA ALA A 78 2.15 4.93 9.24
C ALA A 78 3.37 4.68 8.35
N ARG A 79 3.16 4.63 7.04
CA ARG A 79 4.23 4.50 6.03
C ARG A 79 5.24 5.63 6.10
N SER A 80 4.79 6.88 6.19
CA SER A 80 5.68 8.04 6.31
C SER A 80 6.51 7.97 7.59
N LYS A 81 5.92 7.55 8.70
CA LYS A 81 6.62 7.31 9.96
C LYS A 81 7.64 6.17 9.85
N ALA A 82 7.27 5.07 9.20
CA ALA A 82 8.19 3.96 8.96
C ALA A 82 9.38 4.40 8.10
N ILE A 83 9.17 5.12 7.00
CA ILE A 83 10.24 5.69 6.17
C ILE A 83 11.15 6.59 7.00
N ALA A 84 10.59 7.50 7.79
CA ALA A 84 11.36 8.42 8.63
C ALA A 84 12.14 7.72 9.76
N SER A 85 11.73 6.53 10.18
CA SER A 85 12.42 5.72 11.21
C SER A 85 13.58 4.89 10.67
N SER A 86 13.81 4.85 9.35
CA SER A 86 14.98 4.20 8.78
C SER A 86 16.25 4.98 9.14
N ILE A 87 17.32 4.26 9.46
CA ILE A 87 18.62 4.90 9.79
C ILE A 87 19.38 5.33 8.55
N SER A 88 19.08 4.75 7.40
CA SER A 88 19.76 5.01 6.15
C SER A 88 18.85 4.70 4.96
N SER A 89 19.08 5.43 3.86
CA SER A 89 18.49 5.17 2.55
C SER A 89 19.62 5.18 1.52
N VAL A 90 19.85 4.06 0.87
CA VAL A 90 20.90 3.89 -0.15
C VAL A 90 20.28 3.37 -1.44
N SER A 91 20.84 3.70 -2.61
CA SER A 91 20.41 3.07 -3.86
C SER A 91 20.86 1.62 -3.93
N ALA A 92 20.07 0.75 -4.57
CA ALA A 92 20.45 -0.66 -4.73
C ALA A 92 21.77 -0.82 -5.49
N GLU A 93 22.04 0.05 -6.48
CA GLU A 93 23.31 0.02 -7.22
C GLU A 93 24.51 0.41 -6.34
N GLU A 94 24.36 1.43 -5.52
CA GLU A 94 25.39 1.86 -4.57
C GLU A 94 25.63 0.80 -3.48
N PHE A 95 24.55 0.24 -2.93
CA PHE A 95 24.62 -0.85 -1.98
C PHE A 95 25.38 -2.05 -2.57
N PHE A 96 25.02 -2.47 -3.78
CA PHE A 96 25.64 -3.59 -4.47
C PHE A 96 27.16 -3.39 -4.68
N LYS A 97 27.55 -2.22 -5.18
CA LYS A 97 28.96 -1.85 -5.35
C LYS A 97 29.74 -1.84 -4.03
N ASN A 98 29.13 -1.26 -2.99
CA ASN A 98 29.78 -1.20 -1.67
C ASN A 98 29.92 -2.60 -1.06
N PHE A 99 28.92 -3.46 -1.24
CA PHE A 99 28.97 -4.84 -0.77
C PHE A 99 30.10 -5.59 -1.47
N GLU A 100 30.17 -5.58 -2.81
CA GLU A 100 31.23 -6.24 -3.60
C GLU A 100 32.63 -5.70 -3.29
N ALA A 101 32.75 -4.38 -3.10
CA ALA A 101 34.05 -3.77 -2.77
C ALA A 101 34.59 -4.15 -1.38
N ASN A 102 33.72 -4.59 -0.49
CA ASN A 102 34.08 -4.96 0.89
C ASN A 102 34.09 -6.48 1.12
N ILE A 103 33.87 -7.28 0.09
CA ILE A 103 34.09 -8.74 0.14
C ILE A 103 35.56 -9.02 -0.18
N SER A 104 36.32 -9.46 0.81
CA SER A 104 37.71 -9.90 0.64
C SER A 104 37.81 -11.42 0.39
N ASP A 105 36.86 -12.20 0.86
CA ASP A 105 36.75 -13.64 0.72
C ASP A 105 35.27 -14.07 0.69
N VAL A 106 34.99 -15.18 0.03
CA VAL A 106 33.65 -15.82 0.00
C VAL A 106 33.17 -16.16 1.43
N ASN A 107 34.09 -16.43 2.35
CA ASN A 107 33.77 -16.68 3.75
C ASN A 107 33.35 -15.42 4.53
N ASP A 108 33.66 -14.23 4.03
CA ASP A 108 33.35 -12.95 4.66
C ASP A 108 31.96 -12.40 4.28
N LEU A 109 31.21 -13.07 3.44
CA LEU A 109 29.86 -12.63 3.01
C LEU A 109 28.91 -12.32 4.17
N LYS A 110 29.07 -13.04 5.30
CA LYS A 110 28.25 -12.86 6.50
C LYS A 110 28.84 -11.89 7.53
N THR A 111 30.10 -11.50 7.38
CA THR A 111 30.82 -10.65 8.32
C THR A 111 31.23 -9.30 7.73
N GLY A 112 30.95 -9.09 6.44
CA GLY A 112 31.38 -7.92 5.68
C GLY A 112 30.44 -6.71 5.81
N TYR A 113 30.22 -6.04 4.69
CA TYR A 113 29.43 -4.82 4.61
C TYR A 113 27.99 -5.00 5.13
N MET A 114 27.59 -4.17 6.08
CA MET A 114 26.27 -4.24 6.74
C MET A 114 25.96 -5.59 7.41
N ALA A 115 26.96 -6.21 8.02
CA ALA A 115 26.82 -7.43 8.83
C ALA A 115 26.12 -7.12 10.17
N ILE A 116 24.91 -6.58 10.12
CA ILE A 116 24.08 -6.18 11.25
C ILE A 116 22.77 -6.97 11.25
N SER A 117 22.23 -7.25 12.43
CA SER A 117 20.88 -7.76 12.60
C SER A 117 19.87 -6.63 12.37
N GLY A 118 18.75 -6.94 11.71
CA GLY A 118 17.69 -5.97 11.49
C GLY A 118 16.74 -6.35 10.36
N CYS A 119 15.83 -5.43 10.11
CA CYS A 119 14.93 -5.48 8.95
C CYS A 119 15.41 -4.49 7.87
N TYR A 120 14.95 -4.71 6.67
CA TYR A 120 15.18 -3.81 5.54
C TYR A 120 13.97 -3.74 4.64
N VAL A 121 13.85 -2.64 3.91
CA VAL A 121 12.79 -2.44 2.92
C VAL A 121 13.44 -2.08 1.59
N ILE A 122 13.09 -2.79 0.54
CA ILE A 122 13.52 -2.49 -0.83
C ILE A 122 12.33 -1.87 -1.56
N LEU A 123 12.48 -0.63 -2.00
CA LEU A 123 11.49 0.13 -2.73
C LEU A 123 11.89 0.19 -4.21
N THR A 124 11.02 -0.23 -5.11
CA THR A 124 11.14 0.08 -6.54
C THR A 124 10.46 1.42 -6.79
N MET A 125 11.22 2.44 -7.15
CA MET A 125 10.75 3.80 -7.33
C MET A 125 10.06 3.97 -8.68
N LYS A 126 9.12 4.91 -8.78
CA LYS A 126 8.42 5.23 -10.04
C LYS A 126 9.37 5.82 -11.09
N SER A 127 10.40 6.52 -10.67
CA SER A 127 11.43 7.10 -11.56
C SER A 127 12.76 7.33 -10.84
N ASN A 128 13.86 7.44 -11.62
CA ASN A 128 15.19 7.80 -11.10
C ASN A 128 15.26 9.23 -10.50
N ARG A 129 14.31 10.08 -10.81
CA ARG A 129 14.26 11.48 -10.33
C ARG A 129 13.44 11.64 -9.06
N GLU A 130 12.74 10.56 -8.66
CA GLU A 130 11.89 10.56 -7.49
C GLU A 130 12.75 10.65 -6.22
N LYS A 131 12.50 11.70 -5.44
CA LYS A 131 13.17 11.95 -4.15
C LYS A 131 12.29 11.57 -2.97
N ASP A 132 10.97 11.56 -3.18
CA ASP A 132 10.01 11.18 -2.16
C ASP A 132 9.94 9.65 -2.08
N LEU A 133 10.43 9.10 -0.99
CA LEU A 133 10.44 7.66 -0.75
C LEU A 133 9.03 7.06 -0.56
N SER A 134 8.00 7.88 -0.40
CA SER A 134 6.60 7.42 -0.38
C SER A 134 6.04 7.14 -1.78
N GLU A 135 6.69 7.67 -2.83
CA GLU A 135 6.29 7.55 -4.24
C GLU A 135 6.94 6.34 -4.93
N TYR A 136 6.92 5.19 -4.28
CA TYR A 136 7.37 3.92 -4.86
C TYR A 136 6.24 3.22 -5.65
N LYS A 137 6.63 2.30 -6.51
CA LYS A 137 5.76 1.42 -7.30
C LYS A 137 5.53 0.10 -6.58
N ASP A 138 6.63 -0.55 -6.17
CA ASP A 138 6.63 -1.86 -5.55
C ASP A 138 7.53 -1.86 -4.31
N VAL A 139 7.28 -2.80 -3.39
CA VAL A 139 7.99 -2.89 -2.11
C VAL A 139 8.19 -4.35 -1.68
N TYR A 140 9.40 -4.62 -1.18
CA TYR A 140 9.75 -5.84 -0.48
C TYR A 140 10.24 -5.51 0.93
N VAL A 141 9.82 -6.27 1.91
CA VAL A 141 10.30 -6.21 3.29
C VAL A 141 11.03 -7.52 3.62
N GLY A 142 12.22 -7.43 4.17
CA GLY A 142 12.99 -8.57 4.65
C GLY A 142 13.55 -8.33 6.05
N CYS A 143 13.98 -9.40 6.69
CA CYS A 143 14.71 -9.35 7.96
C CYS A 143 15.77 -10.44 8.02
N SER A 144 16.89 -10.16 8.69
CA SER A 144 18.02 -11.07 8.78
C SER A 144 18.94 -10.70 9.95
N ASP A 145 19.64 -11.68 10.49
CA ASP A 145 20.76 -11.43 11.41
C ASP A 145 22.00 -10.87 10.68
N THR A 146 22.01 -10.93 9.34
CA THR A 146 23.07 -10.40 8.47
C THR A 146 22.45 -9.68 7.29
N VAL A 147 21.91 -8.47 7.53
CA VAL A 147 21.15 -7.69 6.54
C VAL A 147 21.92 -7.49 5.25
N GLY A 148 23.23 -7.18 5.31
CA GLY A 148 24.04 -6.95 4.11
C GLY A 148 24.06 -8.15 3.18
N PHE A 149 24.29 -9.34 3.71
CA PHE A 149 24.31 -10.57 2.92
C PHE A 149 22.93 -10.90 2.35
N ASP A 150 21.88 -10.72 3.12
CA ASP A 150 20.52 -11.02 2.68
C ASP A 150 20.06 -10.07 1.57
N VAL A 151 20.27 -8.77 1.73
CA VAL A 151 19.99 -7.78 0.66
C VAL A 151 20.78 -8.10 -0.61
N TYR A 152 22.07 -8.41 -0.49
CA TYR A 152 22.88 -8.81 -1.65
C TYR A 152 22.32 -10.05 -2.34
N SER A 153 21.88 -11.04 -1.55
CA SER A 153 21.26 -12.27 -2.07
C SER A 153 19.97 -11.97 -2.84
N GLN A 154 19.13 -11.05 -2.34
CA GLN A 154 17.94 -10.60 -3.07
C GLN A 154 18.31 -10.00 -4.44
N LEU A 155 19.33 -9.13 -4.48
CA LEU A 155 19.78 -8.47 -5.70
C LEU A 155 20.47 -9.44 -6.68
N CYS A 156 21.07 -10.53 -6.20
CA CYS A 156 21.69 -11.59 -7.02
C CYS A 156 20.72 -12.66 -7.53
N GLY A 157 19.46 -12.66 -7.07
CA GLY A 157 18.45 -13.64 -7.49
C GLY A 157 18.39 -14.91 -6.63
N PHE A 158 19.03 -14.91 -5.46
CA PHE A 158 18.94 -16.02 -4.50
C PHE A 158 17.78 -15.87 -3.51
N GLY A 159 16.97 -14.82 -3.67
CA GLY A 159 15.80 -14.54 -2.84
C GLY A 159 14.53 -14.28 -3.67
N ASN A 160 13.94 -13.10 -3.51
CA ASN A 160 12.72 -12.72 -4.21
C ASN A 160 12.96 -12.45 -5.69
N VAL A 161 12.23 -13.15 -6.56
CA VAL A 161 12.42 -13.07 -8.02
C VAL A 161 12.02 -11.72 -8.61
N ASP A 162 11.04 -11.04 -8.01
CA ASP A 162 10.55 -9.74 -8.48
C ASP A 162 11.62 -8.66 -8.16
N VAL A 163 12.22 -8.70 -6.96
CA VAL A 163 13.34 -7.82 -6.57
C VAL A 163 14.53 -7.99 -7.52
N TYR A 164 14.91 -9.25 -7.78
CA TYR A 164 16.00 -9.54 -8.71
C TYR A 164 15.70 -9.05 -10.12
N ALA A 165 14.49 -9.27 -10.61
CA ALA A 165 14.10 -8.83 -11.95
C ALA A 165 14.22 -7.31 -12.08
N ASP A 166 13.70 -6.55 -11.11
CA ASP A 166 13.79 -5.10 -11.11
C ASP A 166 15.24 -4.61 -11.07
N PHE A 167 16.08 -5.20 -10.23
CA PHE A 167 17.50 -4.85 -10.16
C PHE A 167 18.22 -5.16 -11.48
N LYS A 168 18.01 -6.35 -12.03
CA LYS A 168 18.59 -6.79 -13.32
C LYS A 168 18.18 -5.87 -14.48
N PHE A 169 16.94 -5.41 -14.50
CA PHE A 169 16.44 -4.49 -15.52
C PHE A 169 16.66 -3.02 -15.18
N LYS A 170 17.51 -2.73 -14.18
CA LYS A 170 17.95 -1.38 -13.78
C LYS A 170 16.78 -0.45 -13.42
N GLN A 171 15.73 -1.01 -12.80
CA GLN A 171 14.71 -0.17 -12.22
C GLN A 171 15.32 0.64 -11.06
N PRO A 172 14.89 1.89 -10.86
CA PRO A 172 15.36 2.70 -9.73
C PRO A 172 14.91 2.09 -8.42
N MET A 173 15.87 1.69 -7.57
CA MET A 173 15.55 1.03 -6.30
C MET A 173 16.26 1.73 -5.14
N LYS A 174 15.59 1.76 -3.98
CA LYS A 174 16.11 2.28 -2.72
C LYS A 174 15.99 1.21 -1.63
N ILE A 175 17.00 1.13 -0.78
CA ILE A 175 17.05 0.22 0.35
C ILE A 175 17.01 1.06 1.62
N LEU A 176 16.04 0.80 2.48
CA LEU A 176 15.90 1.39 3.81
C LEU A 176 16.35 0.37 4.85
N LEU A 177 17.09 0.80 5.86
CA LEU A 177 17.67 -0.06 6.90
C LEU A 177 17.07 0.23 8.26
N TYR A 178 16.74 -0.84 8.99
CA TYR A 178 16.13 -0.82 10.31
C TYR A 178 16.86 -1.80 11.25
N PRO A 179 18.04 -1.44 11.77
CA PRO A 179 18.74 -2.29 12.73
C PRO A 179 17.89 -2.55 13.95
N CYS A 180 17.91 -3.78 14.42
CA CYS A 180 17.29 -4.19 15.68
C CYS A 180 17.95 -5.48 16.17
N ASP A 181 17.75 -5.79 17.44
CA ASP A 181 18.23 -7.03 18.03
C ASP A 181 17.49 -8.25 17.47
N SER A 182 18.12 -9.41 17.49
CA SER A 182 17.56 -10.64 16.91
C SER A 182 16.23 -11.06 17.53
N ASP A 183 15.97 -10.75 18.78
CA ASP A 183 14.70 -10.99 19.48
C ASP A 183 13.56 -10.06 19.04
N GLN A 184 13.88 -8.95 18.38
CA GLN A 184 12.93 -7.96 17.85
C GLN A 184 12.62 -8.15 16.36
N LEU A 185 13.36 -9.02 15.64
CA LEU A 185 13.26 -9.17 14.20
C LEU A 185 11.83 -9.47 13.74
N GLU A 186 11.17 -10.45 14.37
CA GLU A 186 9.82 -10.88 13.98
C GLU A 186 8.79 -9.75 14.15
N SER A 187 8.81 -9.09 15.31
CA SER A 187 7.87 -8.00 15.60
C SER A 187 8.10 -6.79 14.70
N ARG A 188 9.37 -6.45 14.43
CA ARG A 188 9.73 -5.35 13.55
C ARG A 188 9.37 -5.65 12.10
N TYR A 189 9.65 -6.86 11.64
CA TYR A 189 9.25 -7.34 10.32
C TYR A 189 7.73 -7.24 10.11
N ALA A 190 6.94 -7.79 11.05
CA ALA A 190 5.48 -7.75 10.96
C ALA A 190 4.95 -6.31 10.89
N SER A 191 5.50 -5.39 11.70
CA SER A 191 5.14 -3.98 11.66
C SER A 191 5.44 -3.36 10.30
N LEU A 192 6.63 -3.57 9.75
CA LEU A 192 7.02 -3.02 8.45
C LEU A 192 6.18 -3.60 7.29
N VAL A 193 5.89 -4.91 7.32
CA VAL A 193 5.01 -5.55 6.34
C VAL A 193 3.63 -4.90 6.33
N GLN A 194 3.09 -4.58 7.50
CA GLN A 194 1.80 -3.90 7.64
C GLN A 194 1.88 -2.44 7.18
N ASP A 195 2.87 -1.68 7.64
CA ASP A 195 3.03 -0.25 7.33
C ASP A 195 3.22 -0.01 5.81
N PHE A 196 3.98 -0.88 5.15
CA PHE A 196 4.21 -0.83 3.71
C PHE A 196 3.20 -1.62 2.88
N GLN A 197 2.34 -2.43 3.50
CA GLN A 197 1.42 -3.35 2.83
C GLN A 197 2.13 -4.23 1.79
N SER A 198 3.32 -4.69 2.09
CA SER A 198 4.20 -5.41 1.16
C SER A 198 3.65 -6.76 0.70
N VAL A 199 2.69 -7.34 1.43
CA VAL A 199 1.95 -8.56 1.04
C VAL A 199 1.16 -8.37 -0.26
N SER A 200 0.69 -7.14 -0.54
CA SER A 200 0.05 -6.80 -1.81
C SER A 200 1.05 -6.50 -2.93
N SER A 201 2.36 -6.53 -2.65
CA SER A 201 3.46 -6.30 -3.57
C SER A 201 4.39 -7.52 -3.61
N TYR A 202 5.67 -7.38 -3.28
CA TYR A 202 6.67 -8.44 -3.47
C TYR A 202 6.69 -9.51 -2.36
N ASN A 203 6.11 -9.26 -1.18
CA ASN A 203 5.95 -10.29 -0.14
C ASN A 203 4.71 -11.21 -0.33
N LYS A 204 4.01 -11.13 -1.45
CA LYS A 204 2.82 -11.94 -1.76
C LYS A 204 3.03 -13.46 -1.63
N TRP A 205 4.22 -13.96 -1.96
CA TRP A 205 4.55 -15.37 -1.93
C TRP A 205 4.77 -15.91 -0.50
N GLU A 206 5.23 -15.07 0.41
CA GLU A 206 5.42 -15.43 1.82
C GLU A 206 4.07 -15.59 2.52
N ALA A 207 3.10 -14.71 2.22
CA ALA A 207 1.74 -14.83 2.70
C ALA A 207 1.06 -16.12 2.24
N MET A 208 1.22 -16.51 0.98
CA MET A 208 0.65 -17.75 0.43
C MET A 208 1.23 -19.00 1.08
N LYS A 209 2.53 -19.01 1.44
CA LYS A 209 3.15 -20.11 2.17
C LYS A 209 2.59 -20.26 3.57
N SER A 210 2.40 -19.17 4.30
CA SER A 210 1.85 -19.20 5.67
C SER A 210 0.42 -19.75 5.71
N GLU A 211 -0.42 -19.44 4.72
CA GLU A 211 -1.78 -19.98 4.60
C GLU A 211 -1.79 -21.49 4.32
N GLN A 212 -0.86 -22.01 3.51
CA GLN A 212 -0.76 -23.44 3.23
C GLN A 212 -0.32 -24.26 4.43
N TYR A 213 0.54 -23.73 5.31
CA TYR A 213 0.96 -24.40 6.54
C TYR A 213 -0.08 -24.32 7.66
N SER A 214 -0.97 -23.34 7.64
CA SER A 214 -2.05 -23.20 8.63
C SER A 214 -3.27 -24.08 8.32
N ALA A 215 -3.33 -24.67 7.12
CA ALA A 215 -4.42 -25.54 6.66
C ALA A 215 -4.12 -27.04 6.78
N GLN A 216 -2.98 -27.43 7.36
CA GLN A 216 -2.58 -28.80 7.69
C GLN A 216 -2.64 -29.06 9.20
#